data_99cc178a04fd533be69979e344a64602
#
_entry.id   99cc178a04fd533be69979e344a64602
#
_cell.length_a   1.000
_cell.length_b   1.000
_cell.length_c   1.000
_cell.angle_alpha   90.00
_cell.angle_beta   90.00
_cell.angle_gamma   90.00
#
_symmetry.space_group_name_H-M   'P 1'
#
loop_
_entity.id
_entity.type
_entity.pdbx_description
1 polymer ?
#
loop_
_entity_poly.entity_id
_entity_poly.type
_entity_poly.pdbx_seq_one_letter_code
_entity_poly.pdbx_strand_id
1 'polypeptide(L)'
;RFQGGHNAGHTLVIDGQKTVLHLIPSGILQPDVECFIGNGVVLSLKALREEIEELEAKGLEVRSRVRISPACAIILPWHEMLDRAREEARGDRAIGTTCRGIGPAYEDKVARRGLRTSDLLNPAKLEAKIEHILDFHNFVLTQRFGMKALSVQEMVDQALELGAYFKDQVADVSGRLYELREQGRRVMFE
;
A
#
# COMPACT_ATOMS: atom_id res chain seq x y z
N ARG A 1 5.71 2.78 10.11
CA ARG A 1 4.25 3.02 10.00
C ARG A 1 3.49 1.73 10.28
N PHE A 2 2.52 1.78 11.17
CA PHE A 2 1.87 0.55 11.62
C PHE A 2 0.41 0.38 11.14
N GLN A 3 -0.26 1.44 10.68
CA GLN A 3 -1.63 1.39 10.15
C GLN A 3 -1.92 2.53 9.17
N GLY A 4 -3.14 2.55 8.62
CA GLY A 4 -3.59 3.55 7.66
C GLY A 4 -3.13 3.22 6.24
N GLY A 5 -3.09 4.22 5.40
CA GLY A 5 -2.66 4.17 4.00
C GLY A 5 -2.17 5.53 3.55
N HIS A 6 -2.21 5.81 2.26
CA HIS A 6 -1.76 7.08 1.68
C HIS A 6 -2.85 8.17 1.62
N ASN A 7 -3.90 8.04 2.43
CA ASN A 7 -5.00 9.01 2.51
C ASN A 7 -4.66 10.27 3.30
N ALA A 8 -3.65 10.21 4.17
CA ALA A 8 -3.14 11.36 4.92
C ALA A 8 -1.71 11.68 4.48
N GLY A 9 -1.31 12.95 4.61
CA GLY A 9 0.05 13.39 4.37
C GLY A 9 0.65 14.04 5.61
N HIS A 10 1.91 13.74 5.90
CA HIS A 10 2.71 14.40 6.92
C HIS A 10 3.60 15.44 6.28
N THR A 11 3.43 16.70 6.63
CA THR A 11 4.31 17.77 6.15
C THR A 11 5.41 18.03 7.19
N LEU A 12 6.64 17.87 6.77
CA LEU A 12 7.82 18.17 7.57
C LEU A 12 8.57 19.34 6.95
N VAL A 13 9.14 20.19 7.81
CA VAL A 13 10.02 21.27 7.41
C VAL A 13 11.34 21.11 8.15
N ILE A 14 12.40 20.78 7.42
CA ILE A 14 13.74 20.61 7.96
C ILE A 14 14.67 21.56 7.20
N ASP A 15 15.40 22.42 7.90
CA ASP A 15 16.30 23.42 7.33
C ASP A 15 15.66 24.30 6.22
N GLY A 16 14.36 24.61 6.42
CA GLY A 16 13.57 25.41 5.45
C GLY A 16 13.05 24.61 4.24
N GLN A 17 13.43 23.34 4.09
CA GLN A 17 12.91 22.48 3.04
C GLN A 17 11.64 21.75 3.49
N LYS A 18 10.58 21.91 2.69
CA LYS A 18 9.29 21.25 2.92
C LYS A 18 9.26 19.91 2.20
N THR A 19 8.98 18.83 2.94
CA THR A 19 8.75 17.49 2.41
C THR A 19 7.40 16.97 2.88
N VAL A 20 6.62 16.40 1.98
CA VAL A 20 5.33 15.76 2.29
C VAL A 20 5.51 14.25 2.12
N LEU A 21 5.20 13.49 3.18
CA LEU A 21 5.25 12.03 3.20
C LEU A 21 3.84 11.48 3.36
N HIS A 22 3.54 10.39 2.68
CA HIS A 22 2.23 9.73 2.72
C HIS A 22 2.30 8.30 3.28
N LEU A 23 3.24 7.50 2.82
CA LEU A 23 3.43 6.09 3.20
C LEU A 23 4.76 5.87 3.92
N ILE A 24 5.79 6.53 3.47
CA ILE A 24 7.14 6.37 4.02
C ILE A 24 7.18 7.02 5.41
N PRO A 25 7.70 6.32 6.44
CA PRO A 25 7.87 6.89 7.76
C PRO A 25 8.77 8.13 7.78
N SER A 26 8.43 9.09 8.63
CA SER A 26 9.14 10.38 8.72
C SER A 26 10.63 10.25 9.07
N GLY A 27 11.00 9.15 9.72
CA GLY A 27 12.40 8.81 10.00
C GLY A 27 13.30 8.70 8.76
N ILE A 28 12.73 8.58 7.56
CA ILE A 28 13.50 8.53 6.29
C ILE A 28 14.35 9.77 6.05
N LEU A 29 13.93 10.91 6.59
CA LEU A 29 14.65 12.19 6.48
C LEU A 29 15.88 12.28 7.39
N GLN A 30 16.03 11.33 8.32
CA GLN A 30 17.21 11.22 9.17
C GLN A 30 18.15 10.14 8.63
N PRO A 31 19.47 10.40 8.55
CA PRO A 31 20.41 9.35 8.19
C PRO A 31 20.36 8.21 9.23
N ASP A 32 20.75 7.02 8.84
CA ASP A 32 20.86 5.83 9.70
C ASP A 32 19.57 5.33 10.36
N VAL A 33 18.39 5.80 9.93
CA VAL A 33 17.11 5.32 10.40
C VAL A 33 16.53 4.29 9.42
N GLU A 34 16.28 3.08 9.91
CA GLU A 34 15.50 2.07 9.18
C GLU A 34 14.02 2.41 9.28
N CYS A 35 13.30 2.33 8.16
CA CYS A 35 11.88 2.63 8.06
C CYS A 35 11.09 1.37 7.73
N PHE A 36 10.02 1.12 8.49
CA PHE A 36 9.21 -0.08 8.35
C PHE A 36 7.76 0.25 8.02
N ILE A 37 7.21 -0.45 7.03
CA ILE A 37 5.77 -0.46 6.70
C ILE A 37 5.21 -1.79 7.22
N GLY A 38 4.43 -1.71 8.29
CA GLY A 38 3.91 -2.85 9.01
C GLY A 38 2.64 -3.44 8.38
N ASN A 39 2.26 -4.62 8.83
CA ASN A 39 1.11 -5.38 8.36
C ASN A 39 -0.26 -4.73 8.66
N GLY A 40 -0.31 -3.70 9.49
CA GLY A 40 -1.53 -2.90 9.74
C GLY A 40 -1.88 -1.96 8.60
N VAL A 41 -0.90 -1.57 7.79
CA VAL A 41 -1.09 -0.67 6.65
C VAL A 41 -1.86 -1.36 5.51
N VAL A 42 -2.68 -0.58 4.78
CA VAL A 42 -3.15 -0.94 3.45
C VAL A 42 -2.34 -0.11 2.44
N LEU A 43 -1.56 -0.78 1.62
CA LEU A 43 -0.44 -0.21 0.89
C LEU A 43 -0.72 -0.07 -0.60
N SER A 44 -0.80 1.15 -1.10
CA SER A 44 -0.70 1.41 -2.55
C SER A 44 0.76 1.35 -2.96
N LEU A 45 1.16 0.27 -3.62
CA LEU A 45 2.54 0.11 -4.12
C LEU A 45 2.87 1.14 -5.21
N LYS A 46 1.88 1.53 -6.01
CA LYS A 46 2.04 2.62 -6.99
C LYS A 46 2.40 3.93 -6.30
N ALA A 47 1.61 4.34 -5.30
CA ALA A 47 1.87 5.57 -4.56
C ALA A 47 3.21 5.51 -3.79
N LEU A 48 3.55 4.34 -3.25
CA LEU A 48 4.85 4.15 -2.59
C LEU A 48 6.02 4.29 -3.57
N ARG A 49 5.89 3.74 -4.78
CA ARG A 49 6.90 3.90 -5.82
C ARG A 49 7.11 5.37 -6.19
N GLU A 50 6.03 6.09 -6.44
CA GLU A 50 6.07 7.52 -6.75
C GLU A 50 6.74 8.33 -5.62
N GLU A 51 6.41 8.04 -4.37
CA GLU A 51 6.99 8.70 -3.20
C GLU A 51 8.49 8.38 -3.04
N ILE A 52 8.91 7.13 -3.27
CA ILE A 52 10.33 6.72 -3.29
C ILE A 52 11.09 7.49 -4.37
N GLU A 53 10.59 7.46 -5.60
CA GLU A 53 11.24 8.10 -6.75
C GLU A 53 11.37 9.62 -6.55
N GLU A 54 10.35 10.27 -5.97
CA GLU A 54 10.42 11.71 -5.63
C GLU A 54 11.49 12.01 -4.58
N LEU A 55 11.60 11.18 -3.54
CA LEU A 55 12.60 11.40 -2.48
C LEU A 55 14.03 11.08 -2.97
N GLU A 56 14.19 10.03 -3.76
CA GLU A 56 15.50 9.67 -4.35
C GLU A 56 15.97 10.74 -5.35
N ALA A 57 15.06 11.37 -6.10
CA ALA A 57 15.37 12.51 -6.97
C ALA A 57 15.86 13.74 -6.17
N LYS A 58 15.50 13.84 -4.89
CA LYS A 58 16.01 14.88 -3.96
C LYS A 58 17.32 14.47 -3.26
N GLY A 59 17.92 13.33 -3.63
CA GLY A 59 19.19 12.85 -3.11
C GLY A 59 19.08 12.04 -1.80
N LEU A 60 17.89 11.61 -1.41
CA LEU A 60 17.71 10.77 -0.24
C LEU A 60 17.90 9.29 -0.60
N GLU A 61 18.58 8.55 0.24
CA GLU A 61 18.64 7.09 0.16
C GLU A 61 17.37 6.49 0.76
N VAL A 62 16.47 5.97 -0.07
CA VAL A 62 15.16 5.48 0.40
C VAL A 62 15.07 3.96 0.34
N ARG A 63 15.31 3.34 -0.82
CA ARG A 63 15.12 1.89 -1.03
C ARG A 63 15.96 1.02 -0.11
N SER A 64 17.19 1.44 0.17
CA SER A 64 18.09 0.71 1.07
C SER A 64 17.59 0.65 2.51
N ARG A 65 16.73 1.61 2.91
CA ARG A 65 16.28 1.82 4.29
C ARG A 65 14.80 1.52 4.55
N VAL A 66 13.98 1.32 3.51
CA VAL A 66 12.57 0.97 3.66
C VAL A 66 12.39 -0.54 3.60
N ARG A 67 11.64 -1.09 4.56
CA ARG A 67 11.22 -2.50 4.60
C ARG A 67 9.71 -2.60 4.71
N ILE A 68 9.13 -3.54 3.97
CA ILE A 68 7.70 -3.76 3.86
C ILE A 68 7.37 -5.14 4.41
N SER A 69 6.41 -5.22 5.33
CA SER A 69 5.96 -6.51 5.86
C SER A 69 5.35 -7.38 4.76
N PRO A 70 5.72 -8.67 4.66
CA PRO A 70 5.12 -9.61 3.72
C PRO A 70 3.61 -9.81 3.94
N ALA A 71 3.11 -9.49 5.14
CA ALA A 71 1.69 -9.56 5.49
C ALA A 71 0.91 -8.25 5.25
N CYS A 72 1.55 -7.23 4.68
CA CYS A 72 0.89 -5.97 4.35
C CYS A 72 -0.13 -6.18 3.23
N ALA A 73 -1.39 -5.77 3.47
CA ALA A 73 -2.42 -5.80 2.43
C ALA A 73 -2.17 -4.70 1.40
N ILE A 74 -2.39 -4.99 0.12
CA ILE A 74 -2.16 -4.03 -0.97
C ILE A 74 -3.48 -3.46 -1.51
N ILE A 75 -3.42 -2.18 -1.86
CA ILE A 75 -4.49 -1.49 -2.57
C ILE A 75 -4.28 -1.70 -4.07
N LEU A 76 -5.35 -2.06 -4.75
CA LEU A 76 -5.36 -2.37 -6.18
C LEU A 76 -6.49 -1.59 -6.86
N PRO A 77 -6.50 -1.49 -8.20
CA PRO A 77 -7.45 -0.63 -8.93
C PRO A 77 -8.92 -0.84 -8.57
N TRP A 78 -9.35 -2.07 -8.31
CA TRP A 78 -10.73 -2.34 -7.91
C TRP A 78 -11.12 -1.70 -6.56
N HIS A 79 -10.17 -1.51 -5.63
CA HIS A 79 -10.45 -0.82 -4.36
C HIS A 79 -10.74 0.67 -4.59
N GLU A 80 -9.96 1.32 -5.44
CA GLU A 80 -10.15 2.74 -5.80
C GLU A 80 -11.47 2.94 -6.57
N MET A 81 -11.76 2.02 -7.52
CA MET A 81 -13.03 2.04 -8.26
C MET A 81 -14.23 1.87 -7.34
N LEU A 82 -14.18 0.93 -6.40
CA LEU A 82 -15.25 0.71 -5.42
C LEU A 82 -15.45 1.90 -4.49
N ASP A 83 -14.37 2.51 -4.02
CA ASP A 83 -14.41 3.68 -3.14
C ASP A 83 -15.13 4.84 -3.86
N ARG A 84 -14.71 5.13 -5.09
CA ARG A 84 -15.34 6.15 -5.94
C ARG A 84 -16.80 5.84 -6.25
N ALA A 85 -17.12 4.61 -6.69
CA ALA A 85 -18.46 4.21 -7.02
C ALA A 85 -19.43 4.30 -5.83
N ARG A 86 -18.94 3.98 -4.64
CA ARG A 86 -19.73 4.11 -3.40
C ARG A 86 -19.99 5.57 -3.04
N GLU A 87 -19.01 6.47 -3.19
CA GLU A 87 -19.20 7.89 -2.95
C GLU A 87 -20.19 8.50 -3.94
N GLU A 88 -20.04 8.21 -5.23
CA GLU A 88 -20.98 8.66 -6.27
C GLU A 88 -22.40 8.17 -6.03
N ALA A 89 -22.58 6.90 -5.65
CA ALA A 89 -23.88 6.32 -5.36
C ALA A 89 -24.58 6.89 -4.12
N ARG A 90 -23.84 7.54 -3.22
CA ARG A 90 -24.40 8.20 -2.03
C ARG A 90 -24.97 9.58 -2.33
N GLY A 91 -24.53 10.24 -3.40
CA GLY A 91 -24.97 11.59 -3.76
C GLY A 91 -24.77 12.56 -2.59
N ASP A 92 -25.86 13.22 -2.16
CA ASP A 92 -25.83 14.21 -1.05
C ASP A 92 -25.43 13.60 0.31
N ARG A 93 -25.38 12.27 0.43
CA ARG A 93 -24.94 11.56 1.64
C ARG A 93 -23.50 11.07 1.53
N ALA A 94 -22.73 11.58 0.57
CA ALA A 94 -21.32 11.25 0.42
C ALA A 94 -20.54 11.57 1.71
N ILE A 95 -19.58 10.69 2.07
CA ILE A 95 -18.75 10.85 3.27
C ILE A 95 -17.62 11.84 3.02
N GLY A 96 -17.26 12.07 1.74
CA GLY A 96 -16.09 12.86 1.36
C GLY A 96 -14.81 12.08 1.49
N THR A 97 -14.82 10.79 1.09
CA THR A 97 -13.59 9.97 1.09
C THR A 97 -12.60 10.49 0.08
N THR A 98 -11.33 10.14 0.27
CA THR A 98 -10.26 10.51 -0.68
C THR A 98 -10.29 9.68 -1.98
N CYS A 99 -11.23 8.74 -2.11
CA CYS A 99 -11.36 7.79 -3.22
C CYS A 99 -10.06 7.01 -3.53
N ARG A 100 -9.23 6.79 -2.52
CA ARG A 100 -7.95 6.09 -2.62
C ARG A 100 -8.03 4.58 -2.30
N GLY A 101 -9.24 4.06 -2.15
CA GLY A 101 -9.47 2.64 -1.93
C GLY A 101 -9.11 2.13 -0.53
N ILE A 102 -8.89 2.99 0.45
CA ILE A 102 -8.46 2.62 1.80
C ILE A 102 -9.51 1.73 2.49
N GLY A 103 -10.77 2.19 2.51
CA GLY A 103 -11.88 1.45 3.11
C GLY A 103 -12.08 0.07 2.49
N PRO A 104 -12.28 -0.02 1.16
CA PRO A 104 -12.41 -1.30 0.46
C PRO A 104 -11.23 -2.26 0.65
N ALA A 105 -9.99 -1.75 0.73
CA ALA A 105 -8.82 -2.59 0.99
C ALA A 105 -8.82 -3.16 2.42
N TYR A 106 -9.27 -2.40 3.42
CA TYR A 106 -9.49 -2.93 4.77
C TYR A 106 -10.63 -3.93 4.83
N GLU A 107 -11.72 -3.73 4.10
CA GLU A 107 -12.79 -4.73 3.97
C GLU A 107 -12.24 -6.05 3.43
N ASP A 108 -11.45 -6.01 2.36
CA ASP A 108 -10.86 -7.22 1.78
C ASP A 108 -9.85 -7.88 2.70
N LYS A 109 -9.06 -7.10 3.45
CA LYS A 109 -8.16 -7.62 4.47
C LYS A 109 -8.89 -8.40 5.54
N VAL A 110 -9.98 -7.86 6.08
CA VAL A 110 -10.80 -8.52 7.11
C VAL A 110 -11.57 -9.71 6.54
N ALA A 111 -12.09 -9.59 5.32
CA ALA A 111 -12.76 -10.67 4.59
C ALA A 111 -11.80 -11.79 4.12
N ARG A 112 -10.48 -11.64 4.30
CA ARG A 112 -9.44 -12.59 3.89
C ARG A 112 -9.35 -12.84 2.38
N ARG A 113 -9.81 -11.91 1.55
CA ARG A 113 -9.71 -12.00 0.08
C ARG A 113 -8.71 -11.01 -0.53
N GLY A 114 -8.12 -10.11 0.28
CA GLY A 114 -7.12 -9.16 -0.21
C GLY A 114 -5.79 -9.83 -0.56
N LEU A 115 -5.09 -9.26 -1.55
CA LEU A 115 -3.69 -9.60 -1.82
C LEU A 115 -2.77 -8.99 -0.76
N ARG A 116 -1.68 -9.69 -0.49
CA ARG A 116 -0.58 -9.23 0.38
C ARG A 116 0.69 -9.04 -0.45
N THR A 117 1.64 -8.30 0.08
CA THR A 117 2.95 -8.12 -0.56
C THR A 117 3.67 -9.45 -0.82
N SER A 118 3.52 -10.44 0.08
CA SER A 118 4.06 -11.80 -0.14
C SER A 118 3.47 -12.52 -1.34
N ASP A 119 2.23 -12.22 -1.72
CA ASP A 119 1.60 -12.88 -2.88
C ASP A 119 2.26 -12.48 -4.19
N LEU A 120 2.78 -11.24 -4.27
CA LEU A 120 3.51 -10.74 -5.45
C LEU A 120 4.82 -11.47 -5.71
N LEU A 121 5.39 -12.09 -4.67
CA LEU A 121 6.63 -12.86 -4.76
C LEU A 121 6.38 -14.31 -5.21
N ASN A 122 5.13 -14.68 -5.49
CA ASN A 122 4.76 -16.02 -5.96
C ASN A 122 3.94 -15.95 -7.26
N PRO A 123 4.58 -15.69 -8.40
CA PRO A 123 3.89 -15.54 -9.69
C PRO A 123 3.00 -16.74 -10.06
N ALA A 124 3.42 -17.96 -9.69
CA ALA A 124 2.67 -19.17 -10.01
C ALA A 124 1.27 -19.25 -9.38
N LYS A 125 1.04 -18.52 -8.28
CA LYS A 125 -0.26 -18.50 -7.58
C LYS A 125 -0.99 -17.16 -7.73
N LEU A 126 -0.32 -16.16 -8.26
CA LEU A 126 -0.84 -14.79 -8.30
C LEU A 126 -2.04 -14.67 -9.21
N GLU A 127 -1.97 -15.24 -10.42
CA GLU A 127 -3.04 -15.19 -11.42
C GLU A 127 -4.35 -15.80 -10.88
N ALA A 128 -4.30 -17.04 -10.40
CA ALA A 128 -5.48 -17.71 -9.84
C ALA A 128 -6.07 -16.95 -8.64
N LYS A 129 -5.22 -16.29 -7.84
CA LYS A 129 -5.68 -15.50 -6.71
C LYS A 129 -6.35 -14.20 -7.16
N ILE A 130 -5.80 -13.52 -8.16
CA ILE A 130 -6.39 -12.31 -8.74
C ILE A 130 -7.72 -12.66 -9.43
N GLU A 131 -7.77 -13.74 -10.20
CA GLU A 131 -9.00 -14.22 -10.85
C GLU A 131 -10.11 -14.44 -9.82
N HIS A 132 -9.83 -15.17 -8.74
CA HIS A 132 -10.79 -15.40 -7.66
C HIS A 132 -11.28 -14.12 -6.99
N ILE A 133 -10.38 -13.15 -6.78
CA ILE A 133 -10.73 -11.86 -6.19
C ILE A 133 -11.59 -11.04 -7.16
N LEU A 134 -11.21 -10.99 -8.43
CA LEU A 134 -11.90 -10.23 -9.44
C LEU A 134 -13.28 -10.80 -9.80
N ASP A 135 -13.53 -12.09 -9.64
CA ASP A 135 -14.88 -12.67 -9.79
C ASP A 135 -15.87 -11.92 -8.89
N PHE A 136 -15.54 -11.74 -7.62
CA PHE A 136 -16.37 -10.97 -6.69
C PHE A 136 -16.43 -9.48 -7.03
N HIS A 137 -15.29 -8.85 -7.23
CA HIS A 137 -15.24 -7.39 -7.44
C HIS A 137 -15.85 -6.97 -8.76
N ASN A 138 -15.61 -7.71 -9.85
CA ASN A 138 -16.22 -7.44 -11.13
C ASN A 138 -17.73 -7.61 -11.08
N PHE A 139 -18.24 -8.62 -10.34
CA PHE A 139 -19.67 -8.74 -10.11
C PHE A 139 -20.23 -7.48 -9.44
N VAL A 140 -19.62 -7.02 -8.36
CA VAL A 140 -20.07 -5.80 -7.66
C VAL A 140 -19.97 -4.56 -8.55
N LEU A 141 -18.85 -4.37 -9.24
CA LEU A 141 -18.62 -3.21 -10.11
C LEU A 141 -19.63 -3.17 -11.25
N THR A 142 -19.87 -4.31 -11.91
CA THR A 142 -20.78 -4.36 -13.07
C THR A 142 -22.25 -4.35 -12.67
N GLN A 143 -22.66 -5.24 -11.75
CA GLN A 143 -24.07 -5.43 -11.42
C GLN A 143 -24.62 -4.37 -10.47
N ARG A 144 -23.81 -3.87 -9.55
CA ARG A 144 -24.26 -2.87 -8.56
C ARG A 144 -24.04 -1.44 -9.03
N PHE A 145 -22.94 -1.18 -9.74
CA PHE A 145 -22.52 0.17 -10.10
C PHE A 145 -22.50 0.44 -11.60
N GLY A 146 -22.80 -0.54 -12.46
CA GLY A 146 -22.83 -0.38 -13.92
C GLY A 146 -21.47 -0.03 -14.53
N MET A 147 -20.37 -0.31 -13.81
CA MET A 147 -19.01 -0.02 -14.25
C MET A 147 -18.48 -1.13 -15.18
N LYS A 148 -17.41 -0.84 -15.91
CA LYS A 148 -16.71 -1.84 -16.72
C LYS A 148 -15.96 -2.83 -15.83
N ALA A 149 -16.00 -4.12 -16.17
CA ALA A 149 -15.17 -5.13 -15.52
C ALA A 149 -13.68 -4.89 -15.78
N LEU A 150 -12.87 -5.23 -14.78
CA LEU A 150 -11.41 -5.23 -14.87
C LEU A 150 -10.91 -6.54 -15.51
N SER A 151 -9.87 -6.44 -16.32
CA SER A 151 -9.18 -7.58 -16.92
C SER A 151 -8.27 -8.27 -15.91
N VAL A 152 -8.39 -9.59 -15.79
CA VAL A 152 -7.49 -10.39 -14.95
C VAL A 152 -6.04 -10.21 -15.41
N GLN A 153 -5.78 -10.31 -16.72
CA GLN A 153 -4.44 -10.20 -17.28
C GLN A 153 -3.79 -8.85 -16.96
N GLU A 154 -4.52 -7.74 -17.16
CA GLU A 154 -4.00 -6.41 -16.84
C GLU A 154 -3.66 -6.27 -15.35
N MET A 155 -4.46 -6.84 -14.46
CA MET A 155 -4.21 -6.80 -13.02
C MET A 155 -3.02 -7.68 -12.62
N VAL A 156 -2.84 -8.82 -13.27
CA VAL A 156 -1.68 -9.70 -13.07
C VAL A 156 -0.41 -9.01 -13.53
N ASP A 157 -0.40 -8.42 -14.72
CA ASP A 157 0.78 -7.74 -15.27
C ASP A 157 1.23 -6.58 -14.37
N GLN A 158 0.28 -5.76 -13.91
CA GLN A 158 0.57 -4.68 -12.95
C GLN A 158 1.11 -5.21 -11.62
N ALA A 159 0.51 -6.28 -11.09
CA ALA A 159 0.94 -6.87 -9.84
C ALA A 159 2.36 -7.48 -9.94
N LEU A 160 2.69 -8.12 -11.06
CA LEU A 160 4.02 -8.67 -11.32
C LEU A 160 5.08 -7.56 -11.46
N GLU A 161 4.77 -6.49 -12.18
CA GLU A 161 5.67 -5.34 -12.31
C GLU A 161 6.01 -4.74 -10.94
N LEU A 162 4.98 -4.47 -10.13
CA LEU A 162 5.16 -3.94 -8.78
C LEU A 162 5.89 -4.93 -7.86
N GLY A 163 5.59 -6.23 -7.99
CA GLY A 163 6.29 -7.29 -7.25
C GLY A 163 7.79 -7.31 -7.57
N ALA A 164 8.15 -7.21 -8.84
CA ALA A 164 9.55 -7.14 -9.27
C ALA A 164 10.26 -5.88 -8.75
N TYR A 165 9.57 -4.75 -8.73
CA TYR A 165 10.11 -3.48 -8.23
C TYR A 165 10.39 -3.53 -6.72
N PHE A 166 9.50 -4.14 -5.93
CA PHE A 166 9.57 -4.14 -4.47
C PHE A 166 10.14 -5.40 -3.83
N LYS A 167 10.58 -6.38 -4.61
CA LYS A 167 11.04 -7.69 -4.09
C LYS A 167 12.10 -7.59 -2.98
N ASP A 168 13.02 -6.64 -3.11
CA ASP A 168 14.14 -6.46 -2.18
C ASP A 168 13.75 -5.66 -0.91
N GLN A 169 12.61 -4.99 -0.92
CA GLN A 169 12.07 -4.26 0.22
C GLN A 169 11.14 -5.13 1.08
N VAL A 170 10.59 -6.22 0.54
CA VAL A 170 9.76 -7.14 1.33
C VAL A 170 10.63 -7.97 2.24
N ALA A 171 10.44 -7.82 3.56
CA ALA A 171 11.27 -8.46 4.58
C ALA A 171 10.48 -8.78 5.85
N ASP A 172 11.01 -9.64 6.69
CA ASP A 172 10.42 -9.94 8.01
C ASP A 172 10.55 -8.74 8.96
N VAL A 173 9.58 -7.82 8.82
CA VAL A 173 9.50 -6.61 9.66
C VAL A 173 9.33 -6.96 11.13
N SER A 174 8.55 -7.99 11.46
CA SER A 174 8.28 -8.37 12.84
C SER A 174 9.54 -8.92 13.53
N GLY A 175 10.25 -9.81 12.86
CA GLY A 175 11.53 -10.34 13.34
C GLY A 175 12.57 -9.23 13.51
N ARG A 176 12.67 -8.34 12.50
CA ARG A 176 13.61 -7.22 12.56
C ARG A 176 13.33 -6.24 13.71
N LEU A 177 12.06 -5.90 13.94
CA LEU A 177 11.67 -5.05 15.08
C LEU A 177 11.96 -5.72 16.42
N TYR A 178 11.78 -7.03 16.52
CA TYR A 178 12.14 -7.80 17.71
C TYR A 178 13.66 -7.72 17.99
N GLU A 179 14.50 -7.96 16.97
CA GLU A 179 15.95 -7.85 17.07
C GLU A 179 16.39 -6.45 17.52
N LEU A 180 15.83 -5.40 16.93
CA LEU A 180 16.16 -4.01 17.29
C LEU A 180 15.80 -3.70 18.75
N ARG A 181 14.67 -4.26 19.24
CA ARG A 181 14.27 -4.13 20.63
C ARG A 181 15.26 -4.82 21.58
N GLU A 182 15.67 -6.03 21.27
CA GLU A 182 16.68 -6.77 22.07
C GLU A 182 18.04 -6.05 22.09
N GLN A 183 18.37 -5.30 21.05
CA GLN A 183 19.55 -4.43 20.96
C GLN A 183 19.38 -3.10 21.70
N GLY A 184 18.24 -2.85 22.35
CA GLY A 184 17.95 -1.59 23.04
C GLY A 184 17.75 -0.39 22.11
N ARG A 185 17.49 -0.62 20.83
CA ARG A 185 17.22 0.47 19.86
C ARG A 185 15.85 1.08 20.10
N ARG A 186 15.76 2.39 19.90
CA ARG A 186 14.49 3.11 20.01
C ARG A 186 13.65 2.92 18.75
N VAL A 187 12.37 2.65 18.93
CA VAL A 187 11.38 2.50 17.85
C VAL A 187 10.29 3.55 18.00
N MET A 188 10.01 4.26 16.90
CA MET A 188 8.89 5.21 16.82
C MET A 188 7.77 4.59 15.98
N PHE A 189 6.55 4.68 16.47
CA PHE A 189 5.33 4.25 15.77
C PHE A 189 4.55 5.47 15.28
N GLU A 190 4.21 5.49 14.01
CA GLU A 190 3.40 6.54 13.38
C GLU A 190 2.35 5.98 12.41
#